data_c7a3c07950056258fce47e45f7423b4a
#
_entry.id   c7a3c07950056258fce47e45f7423b4a
#
_cell.length_a   1.000
_cell.length_b   1.000
_cell.length_c   1.000
_cell.angle_alpha   90.00
_cell.angle_beta   90.00
_cell.angle_gamma   90.00
#
_symmetry.space_group_name_H-M   'P 1'
#
loop_
_entity.id
_entity.type
_entity.pdbx_description
1 polymer ?
#
loop_
_entity_poly.entity_id
_entity_poly.type
_entity_poly.pdbx_seq_one_letter_code
_entity_poly.pdbx_strand_id
1 'polypeptide(L)'
;REAGRRRDAKSVGHGLTALRDLRTEDDIRTLVYYLSELVAARLRKYGFRAKGVAVSARSSELTRQSRQKALPYPVSSSDDIAAAALELLFSFYDGAPLRSVDVSTYMLVGECEPQQLSFFDDSLTSAKCEKLDRTIDRLRLKYGKNSVIRACHAEQDIFVNKDVGDFLPFKR
;
A
#
# COMPACT_ATOMS: atom_id res chain seq x y z
N ARG A 1 2.74 -22.19 -29.16
CA ARG A 1 2.58 -21.22 -28.04
C ARG A 1 3.28 -21.82 -26.84
N GLU A 2 4.45 -21.31 -26.45
CA GLU A 2 5.14 -21.71 -25.23
C GLU A 2 4.30 -21.28 -24.01
N ALA A 3 3.55 -22.21 -23.47
CA ALA A 3 2.92 -22.10 -22.17
C ALA A 3 3.99 -22.38 -21.11
N GLY A 4 4.52 -21.34 -20.45
CA GLY A 4 5.45 -21.60 -19.34
C GLY A 4 6.37 -20.48 -18.89
N ARG A 5 6.48 -19.37 -19.59
CA ARG A 5 7.28 -18.24 -19.09
C ARG A 5 6.49 -17.50 -18.01
N ARG A 6 6.83 -17.79 -16.73
CA ARG A 6 6.32 -17.01 -15.59
C ARG A 6 6.74 -15.55 -15.80
N ARG A 7 5.76 -14.67 -15.97
CA ARG A 7 6.02 -13.23 -16.01
C ARG A 7 6.26 -12.76 -14.58
N ASP A 8 7.36 -12.08 -14.36
CA ASP A 8 7.63 -11.44 -13.07
C ASP A 8 6.51 -10.46 -12.72
N ALA A 9 6.18 -10.37 -11.44
CA ALA A 9 5.16 -9.44 -10.97
C ALA A 9 5.58 -8.01 -11.31
N LYS A 10 4.76 -7.26 -12.04
CA LYS A 10 5.06 -5.89 -12.45
C LYS A 10 4.53 -4.85 -11.46
N SER A 11 3.53 -5.22 -10.71
CA SER A 11 2.87 -4.36 -9.73
C SER A 11 2.25 -5.18 -8.59
N VAL A 12 2.11 -4.56 -7.43
CA VAL A 12 1.37 -5.07 -6.28
C VAL A 12 0.39 -4.00 -5.84
N GLY A 13 -0.88 -4.33 -5.73
CA GLY A 13 -1.90 -3.37 -5.35
C GLY A 13 -3.02 -3.99 -4.54
N HIS A 14 -3.76 -3.14 -3.85
CA HIS A 14 -4.98 -3.49 -3.17
C HIS A 14 -5.96 -2.33 -3.21
N GLY A 15 -7.21 -2.65 -3.48
CA GLY A 15 -8.31 -1.68 -3.46
C GLY A 15 -9.45 -2.18 -2.57
N LEU A 16 -10.19 -1.24 -2.03
CA LEU A 16 -11.33 -1.54 -1.19
C LEU A 16 -12.48 -0.58 -1.45
N THR A 17 -13.68 -1.12 -1.52
CA THR A 17 -14.91 -0.34 -1.48
C THR A 17 -15.31 -0.19 -0.02
N ALA A 18 -15.44 1.04 0.44
CA ALA A 18 -15.82 1.34 1.80
C ALA A 18 -17.26 0.89 2.11
N LEU A 19 -17.54 0.55 3.37
CA LEU A 19 -18.89 0.17 3.83
C LEU A 19 -19.86 1.35 3.77
N ARG A 20 -19.35 2.56 4.01
CA ARG A 20 -20.02 3.84 3.81
C ARG A 20 -19.16 4.77 2.99
N ASP A 21 -19.74 5.80 2.41
CA ASP A 21 -18.97 6.80 1.68
C ASP A 21 -18.01 7.55 2.63
N LEU A 22 -16.77 7.71 2.19
CA LEU A 22 -15.74 8.46 2.90
C LEU A 22 -16.00 9.94 2.70
N ARG A 23 -16.32 10.66 3.77
CA ARG A 23 -16.69 12.07 3.72
C ARG A 23 -15.66 12.98 4.33
N THR A 24 -14.80 12.46 5.20
CA THR A 24 -13.78 13.23 5.89
C THR A 24 -12.38 12.83 5.40
N GLU A 25 -11.43 13.75 5.52
CA GLU A 25 -10.03 13.45 5.24
C GLU A 25 -9.49 12.35 6.16
N ASP A 26 -9.97 12.28 7.39
CA ASP A 26 -9.55 11.25 8.34
C ASP A 26 -10.04 9.86 7.91
N ASP A 27 -11.25 9.74 7.36
CA ASP A 27 -11.74 8.50 6.75
C ASP A 27 -10.80 8.05 5.62
N ILE A 28 -10.46 8.99 4.74
CA ILE A 28 -9.59 8.74 3.59
C ILE A 28 -8.19 8.32 4.06
N ARG A 29 -7.60 9.06 5.01
CA ARG A 29 -6.29 8.74 5.60
C ARG A 29 -6.29 7.34 6.21
N THR A 30 -7.30 7.03 7.02
CA THR A 30 -7.46 5.73 7.67
C THR A 30 -7.49 4.60 6.64
N LEU A 31 -8.28 4.73 5.58
CA LEU A 31 -8.36 3.72 4.52
C LEU A 31 -7.04 3.60 3.73
N VAL A 32 -6.39 4.72 3.38
CA VAL A 32 -5.12 4.70 2.65
C VAL A 32 -4.01 4.05 3.48
N TYR A 33 -3.91 4.32 4.77
CA TYR A 33 -2.96 3.64 5.65
C TYR A 33 -3.20 2.13 5.69
N TYR A 34 -4.46 1.70 5.81
CA TYR A 34 -4.82 0.29 5.80
C TYR A 34 -4.40 -0.41 4.50
N LEU A 35 -4.73 0.20 3.35
CA LEU A 35 -4.36 -0.35 2.03
C LEU A 35 -2.84 -0.39 1.85
N SER A 36 -2.14 0.65 2.29
CA SER A 36 -0.67 0.73 2.21
C SER A 36 0.01 -0.33 3.06
N GLU A 37 -0.50 -0.64 4.25
CA GLU A 37 0.00 -1.75 5.07
C GLU A 37 -0.14 -3.10 4.35
N LEU A 38 -1.30 -3.35 3.72
CA LEU A 38 -1.53 -4.59 2.98
C LEU A 38 -0.61 -4.73 1.76
N VAL A 39 -0.41 -3.64 1.02
CA VAL A 39 0.50 -3.60 -0.14
C VAL A 39 1.95 -3.78 0.30
N ALA A 40 2.40 -3.04 1.32
CA ALA A 40 3.75 -3.12 1.86
C ALA A 40 4.08 -4.51 2.40
N ALA A 41 3.17 -5.12 3.17
CA ALA A 41 3.34 -6.48 3.68
C ALA A 41 3.51 -7.50 2.53
N ARG A 42 2.77 -7.34 1.42
CA ARG A 42 2.94 -8.19 0.23
C ARG A 42 4.29 -7.97 -0.45
N LEU A 43 4.73 -6.71 -0.62
CA LEU A 43 6.05 -6.41 -1.18
C LEU A 43 7.14 -7.11 -0.37
N ARG A 44 7.15 -6.95 0.96
CA ARG A 44 8.13 -7.58 1.86
C ARG A 44 8.06 -9.11 1.84
N LYS A 45 6.83 -9.67 1.83
CA LYS A 45 6.62 -11.13 1.75
C LYS A 45 7.28 -11.75 0.51
N TYR A 46 7.28 -11.04 -0.61
CA TYR A 46 7.84 -11.52 -1.87
C TYR A 46 9.25 -10.99 -2.17
N GLY A 47 9.86 -10.27 -1.24
CA GLY A 47 11.21 -9.72 -1.38
C GLY A 47 11.31 -8.62 -2.43
N PHE A 48 10.25 -7.81 -2.59
CA PHE A 48 10.23 -6.68 -3.52
C PHE A 48 10.25 -5.34 -2.79
N ARG A 49 10.80 -4.35 -3.47
CA ARG A 49 10.64 -2.92 -3.20
C ARG A 49 10.06 -2.24 -4.43
N ALA A 50 9.34 -1.15 -4.25
CA ALA A 50 8.70 -0.42 -5.33
C ALA A 50 9.34 0.94 -5.56
N LYS A 51 9.53 1.31 -6.84
CA LYS A 51 9.99 2.64 -7.26
C LYS A 51 8.87 3.55 -7.72
N GLY A 52 7.61 3.14 -7.58
CA GLY A 52 6.47 3.96 -7.93
C GLY A 52 5.22 3.57 -7.18
N VAL A 53 4.38 4.58 -6.92
CA VAL A 53 3.07 4.45 -6.28
C VAL A 53 2.01 5.03 -7.20
N ALA A 54 0.89 4.34 -7.31
CA ALA A 54 -0.30 4.82 -8.00
C ALA A 54 -1.51 4.70 -7.09
N VAL A 55 -2.37 5.68 -7.16
CA VAL A 55 -3.64 5.74 -6.43
C VAL A 55 -4.78 5.95 -7.39
N SER A 56 -5.88 5.28 -7.15
CA SER A 56 -7.13 5.50 -7.85
C SER A 56 -8.23 5.66 -6.81
N ALA A 57 -9.10 6.63 -7.01
CA ALA A 57 -10.26 6.85 -6.18
C ALA A 57 -11.52 6.90 -7.04
N ARG A 58 -12.63 6.40 -6.50
CA ARG A 58 -13.93 6.43 -7.13
C ARG A 58 -14.91 7.13 -6.22
N SER A 59 -15.57 8.17 -6.73
CA SER A 59 -16.58 8.92 -6.00
C SER A 59 -17.88 8.13 -5.81
N SER A 60 -18.76 8.62 -4.95
CA SER A 60 -20.14 8.11 -4.81
C SER A 60 -20.94 8.19 -6.12
N GLU A 61 -20.61 9.12 -7.01
CA GLU A 61 -21.19 9.27 -8.35
C GLU A 61 -20.56 8.34 -9.40
N LEU A 62 -19.69 7.42 -8.95
CA LEU A 62 -19.00 6.45 -9.79
C LEU A 62 -17.92 7.02 -10.72
N THR A 63 -17.62 8.30 -10.62
CA THR A 63 -16.50 8.92 -11.35
C THR A 63 -15.19 8.40 -10.78
N ARG A 64 -14.26 7.98 -11.64
CA ARG A 64 -12.95 7.46 -11.25
C ARG A 64 -11.84 8.36 -11.70
N GLN A 65 -10.94 8.67 -10.78
CA GLN A 65 -9.70 9.40 -11.05
C GLN A 65 -8.52 8.58 -10.56
N SER A 66 -7.37 8.75 -11.22
CA SER A 66 -6.14 8.07 -10.83
C SER A 66 -4.93 8.93 -11.11
N ARG A 67 -3.91 8.81 -10.27
CA ARG A 67 -2.60 9.44 -10.43
C ARG A 67 -1.51 8.45 -10.03
N GLN A 68 -0.32 8.67 -10.59
CA GLN A 68 0.85 7.88 -10.24
C GLN A 68 2.09 8.76 -10.18
N LYS A 69 3.08 8.34 -9.40
CA LYS A 69 4.33 9.06 -9.20
C LYS A 69 5.48 8.05 -9.01
N ALA A 70 6.62 8.33 -9.63
CA ALA A 70 7.85 7.62 -9.32
C ALA A 70 8.40 8.12 -7.98
N LEU A 71 9.01 7.22 -7.23
CA LEU A 71 9.66 7.52 -5.96
C LEU A 71 11.17 7.73 -6.18
N PRO A 72 11.82 8.57 -5.39
CA PRO A 72 13.26 8.84 -5.54
C PRO A 72 14.11 7.60 -5.23
N TYR A 73 13.65 6.74 -4.34
CA TYR A 73 14.30 5.48 -3.98
C TYR A 73 13.28 4.34 -3.81
N PRO A 74 13.71 3.07 -3.94
CA PRO A 74 12.83 1.93 -3.77
C PRO A 74 12.39 1.76 -2.31
N VAL A 75 11.09 1.62 -2.08
CA VAL A 75 10.48 1.51 -0.74
C VAL A 75 9.71 0.20 -0.58
N SER A 76 9.65 -0.31 0.66
CA SER A 76 8.75 -1.37 1.10
C SER A 76 8.10 -1.06 2.46
N SER A 77 8.33 0.15 2.98
CA SER A 77 7.71 0.67 4.19
C SER A 77 6.25 1.06 3.94
N SER A 78 5.37 0.72 4.87
CA SER A 78 3.96 1.09 4.81
C SER A 78 3.75 2.61 4.90
N ASP A 79 4.59 3.31 5.68
CA ASP A 79 4.48 4.75 5.88
C ASP A 79 4.90 5.53 4.64
N ASP A 80 5.99 5.11 3.96
CA ASP A 80 6.44 5.76 2.73
C ASP A 80 5.40 5.61 1.61
N ILE A 81 4.82 4.41 1.49
CA ILE A 81 3.76 4.15 0.51
C ILE A 81 2.51 4.97 0.84
N ALA A 82 2.12 5.04 2.13
CA ALA A 82 0.96 5.82 2.56
C ALA A 82 1.15 7.32 2.33
N ALA A 83 2.33 7.87 2.66
CA ALA A 83 2.64 9.27 2.45
C ALA A 83 2.56 9.65 0.97
N ALA A 84 3.20 8.86 0.08
CA ALA A 84 3.13 9.07 -1.36
C ALA A 84 1.71 8.92 -1.92
N ALA A 85 0.94 7.94 -1.41
CA ALA A 85 -0.44 7.71 -1.82
C ALA A 85 -1.36 8.85 -1.41
N LEU A 86 -1.22 9.38 -0.18
CA LEU A 86 -1.99 10.52 0.30
C LEU A 86 -1.67 11.80 -0.48
N GLU A 87 -0.39 12.08 -0.73
CA GLU A 87 0.02 13.22 -1.55
C GLU A 87 -0.63 13.16 -2.95
N LEU A 88 -0.58 11.99 -3.60
CA LEU A 88 -1.22 11.80 -4.89
C LEU A 88 -2.74 11.96 -4.82
N LEU A 89 -3.40 11.35 -3.84
CA LEU A 89 -4.84 11.39 -3.71
C LEU A 89 -5.32 12.83 -3.49
N PHE A 90 -4.72 13.55 -2.55
CA PHE A 90 -5.09 14.94 -2.28
C PHE A 90 -4.73 15.91 -3.41
N SER A 91 -3.85 15.54 -4.34
CA SER A 91 -3.56 16.36 -5.52
C SER A 91 -4.73 16.45 -6.53
N PHE A 92 -5.69 15.52 -6.46
CA PHE A 92 -6.86 15.50 -7.33
C PHE A 92 -8.21 15.40 -6.58
N TYR A 93 -8.16 15.27 -5.26
CA TYR A 93 -9.37 15.19 -4.45
C TYR A 93 -10.08 16.56 -4.41
N ASP A 94 -11.33 16.57 -4.81
CA ASP A 94 -12.17 17.77 -4.93
C ASP A 94 -13.18 17.94 -3.78
N GLY A 95 -13.10 17.09 -2.74
CA GLY A 95 -14.01 17.12 -1.60
C GLY A 95 -15.27 16.25 -1.78
N ALA A 96 -15.47 15.63 -2.95
CA ALA A 96 -16.61 14.75 -3.16
C ALA A 96 -16.48 13.45 -2.33
N PRO A 97 -17.57 12.90 -1.80
CA PRO A 97 -17.53 11.63 -1.05
C PRO A 97 -16.94 10.50 -1.90
N LEU A 98 -15.97 9.76 -1.35
CA LEU A 98 -15.34 8.64 -2.04
C LEU A 98 -15.97 7.31 -1.65
N ARG A 99 -16.27 6.47 -2.65
CA ARG A 99 -16.83 5.13 -2.48
C ARG A 99 -15.77 4.04 -2.38
N SER A 100 -14.68 4.17 -3.14
CA SER A 100 -13.58 3.23 -3.11
C SER A 100 -12.24 3.92 -3.35
N VAL A 101 -11.18 3.34 -2.78
CA VAL A 101 -9.80 3.74 -3.00
C VAL A 101 -8.98 2.50 -3.31
N ASP A 102 -8.06 2.64 -4.25
CA ASP A 102 -7.09 1.62 -4.63
C ASP A 102 -5.68 2.20 -4.48
N VAL A 103 -4.80 1.48 -3.82
CA VAL A 103 -3.37 1.79 -3.72
C VAL A 103 -2.59 0.68 -4.43
N SER A 104 -1.70 1.04 -5.32
CA SER A 104 -0.84 0.11 -6.02
C SER A 104 0.58 0.63 -6.14
N THR A 105 1.51 -0.31 -6.23
CA THR A 105 2.94 -0.05 -6.41
C THR A 105 3.41 -0.69 -7.70
N TYR A 106 4.34 -0.04 -8.38
CA TYR A 106 4.89 -0.49 -9.67
C TYR A 106 6.39 -0.25 -9.75
N MET A 107 7.03 -0.68 -10.85
CA MET A 107 8.50 -0.68 -10.99
C MET A 107 9.15 -1.45 -9.83
N LEU A 108 8.72 -2.71 -9.68
CA LEU A 108 9.21 -3.56 -8.61
C LEU A 108 10.66 -3.96 -8.88
N VAL A 109 11.49 -3.84 -7.85
CA VAL A 109 12.89 -4.27 -7.83
C VAL A 109 13.09 -5.29 -6.72
N GLY A 110 14.06 -6.19 -6.89
CA GLY A 110 14.40 -7.16 -5.86
C GLY A 110 14.99 -6.47 -4.62
N GLU A 111 14.71 -7.00 -3.44
CA GLU A 111 15.23 -6.47 -2.18
C GLU A 111 16.76 -6.43 -2.13
N CYS A 112 17.42 -7.37 -2.80
CA CYS A 112 18.88 -7.50 -2.85
C CYS A 112 19.55 -6.61 -3.92
N GLU A 113 18.78 -5.83 -4.70
CA GLU A 113 19.38 -4.94 -5.66
C GLU A 113 20.16 -3.83 -4.94
N PRO A 114 21.41 -3.54 -5.38
CA PRO A 114 22.20 -2.49 -4.76
C PRO A 114 21.49 -1.14 -4.93
N GLN A 115 21.38 -0.40 -3.81
CA GLN A 115 20.78 0.94 -3.81
C GLN A 115 21.90 1.97 -3.70
N GLN A 116 21.84 2.97 -4.56
CA GLN A 116 22.66 4.16 -4.38
C GLN A 116 22.06 4.99 -3.23
N LEU A 117 22.74 5.05 -2.12
CA LEU A 117 22.36 5.91 -0.99
C LEU A 117 22.71 7.36 -1.36
N SER A 118 21.74 8.25 -1.25
CA SER A 118 21.96 9.69 -1.31
C SER A 118 22.24 10.23 0.10
N PHE A 119 23.17 11.14 0.22
CA PHE A 119 23.47 11.79 1.50
C PHE A 119 22.35 12.73 1.99
N PHE A 120 21.41 13.07 1.11
CA PHE A 120 20.31 14.01 1.37
C PHE A 120 18.95 13.32 1.55
N ASP A 121 18.90 12.00 1.51
CA ASP A 121 17.63 11.27 1.61
C ASP A 121 17.34 10.83 3.05
N ASP A 122 16.07 10.88 3.43
CA ASP A 122 15.51 10.30 4.67
C ASP A 122 15.60 8.75 4.72
N SER A 123 16.56 8.18 4.00
CA SER A 123 16.76 6.73 3.86
C SER A 123 16.93 6.02 5.20
N LEU A 124 17.53 6.70 6.20
CA LEU A 124 17.67 6.16 7.55
C LEU A 124 16.34 6.03 8.27
N THR A 125 15.43 6.98 8.07
CA THR A 125 14.08 6.94 8.64
C THR A 125 13.25 5.85 7.97
N SER A 126 13.31 5.77 6.65
CA SER A 126 12.66 4.71 5.87
C SER A 126 13.15 3.31 6.26
N ALA A 127 14.46 3.13 6.46
CA ALA A 127 15.03 1.85 6.92
C ALA A 127 14.55 1.45 8.33
N LYS A 128 14.36 2.41 9.24
CA LYS A 128 13.80 2.16 10.58
C LYS A 128 12.33 1.74 10.48
N CYS A 129 11.53 2.43 9.67
CA CYS A 129 10.13 2.11 9.43
C CYS A 129 9.98 0.71 8.80
N GLU A 130 10.82 0.37 7.83
CA GLU A 130 10.82 -0.98 7.23
C GLU A 130 11.16 -2.07 8.26
N LYS A 131 12.13 -1.82 9.14
CA LYS A 131 12.50 -2.76 10.21
C LYS A 131 11.37 -2.96 11.22
N LEU A 132 10.65 -1.88 11.57
CA LEU A 132 9.46 -1.94 12.40
C LEU A 132 8.36 -2.76 11.73
N ASP A 133 8.05 -2.47 10.47
CA ASP A 133 7.06 -3.19 9.68
C ASP A 133 7.34 -4.69 9.60
N ARG A 134 8.61 -5.08 9.39
CA ARG A 134 9.02 -6.51 9.40
C ARG A 134 8.80 -7.16 10.76
N THR A 135 8.94 -6.41 11.84
CA THR A 135 8.68 -6.91 13.19
C THR A 135 7.17 -7.11 13.40
N ILE A 136 6.36 -6.15 12.95
CA ILE A 136 4.90 -6.25 12.97
C ILE A 136 4.42 -7.44 12.12
N ASP A 137 4.96 -7.62 10.91
CA ASP A 137 4.64 -8.76 10.05
C ASP A 137 4.90 -10.10 10.74
N ARG A 138 6.05 -10.24 11.46
CA ARG A 138 6.35 -11.45 12.25
C ARG A 138 5.39 -11.67 13.40
N LEU A 139 4.99 -10.60 14.11
CA LEU A 139 3.99 -10.69 15.18
C LEU A 139 2.63 -11.11 14.63
N ARG A 140 2.20 -10.50 13.53
CA ARG A 140 0.94 -10.85 12.85
C ARG A 140 0.94 -12.28 12.32
N LEU A 141 2.08 -12.78 11.85
CA LEU A 141 2.21 -14.18 11.42
C LEU A 141 2.07 -15.15 12.59
N LYS A 142 2.63 -14.81 13.77
CA LYS A 142 2.65 -15.68 14.94
C LYS A 142 1.34 -15.65 15.73
N TYR A 143 0.73 -14.47 15.90
CA TYR A 143 -0.40 -14.24 16.80
C TYR A 143 -1.70 -13.87 16.08
N GLY A 144 -1.69 -13.84 14.75
CA GLY A 144 -2.84 -13.46 13.92
C GLY A 144 -2.77 -12.01 13.43
N LYS A 145 -3.44 -11.74 12.32
CA LYS A 145 -3.35 -10.46 11.59
C LYS A 145 -3.82 -9.25 12.41
N ASN A 146 -4.75 -9.47 13.32
CA ASN A 146 -5.30 -8.40 14.17
C ASN A 146 -4.56 -8.23 15.50
N SER A 147 -3.44 -8.95 15.73
CA SER A 147 -2.67 -8.86 16.99
C SER A 147 -1.99 -7.51 17.18
N VAL A 148 -1.67 -6.83 16.08
CA VAL A 148 -1.10 -5.47 16.09
C VAL A 148 -1.81 -4.68 14.98
N ILE A 149 -2.53 -3.64 15.37
CA ILE A 149 -3.23 -2.72 14.46
C ILE A 149 -2.85 -1.28 14.78
N ARG A 150 -2.97 -0.38 13.81
CA ARG A 150 -2.83 1.06 14.07
C ARG A 150 -4.05 1.55 14.87
N ALA A 151 -3.84 2.54 15.75
CA ALA A 151 -4.92 3.10 16.55
C ALA A 151 -6.09 3.63 15.69
N CYS A 152 -5.78 4.25 14.54
CA CYS A 152 -6.81 4.72 13.61
C CYS A 152 -7.66 3.60 12.98
N HIS A 153 -7.22 2.35 13.08
CA HIS A 153 -7.98 1.19 12.59
C HIS A 153 -8.80 0.49 13.67
N ALA A 154 -8.67 0.88 14.96
CA ALA A 154 -9.26 0.16 16.07
C ALA A 154 -10.80 0.37 16.18
N GLU A 155 -11.27 1.59 15.93
CA GLU A 155 -12.67 1.97 16.12
C GLU A 155 -13.34 2.50 14.82
N GLN A 156 -12.82 2.09 13.67
CA GLN A 156 -13.35 2.56 12.39
C GLN A 156 -14.52 1.69 11.90
N ASP A 157 -15.45 2.31 11.19
CA ASP A 157 -16.62 1.68 10.57
C ASP A 157 -16.57 1.67 9.02
N ILE A 158 -15.43 2.03 8.46
CA ILE A 158 -15.21 2.26 7.04
C ILE A 158 -15.04 0.93 6.28
N PHE A 159 -14.38 -0.04 6.93
CA PHE A 159 -14.10 -1.35 6.36
C PHE A 159 -14.11 -2.44 7.43
N VAL A 160 -14.36 -3.68 7.00
CA VAL A 160 -14.19 -4.84 7.87
C VAL A 160 -12.75 -5.31 7.75
N ASN A 161 -12.09 -5.50 8.90
CA ASN A 161 -10.78 -6.17 9.00
C ASN A 161 -10.95 -7.66 8.65
N LYS A 162 -11.31 -7.96 7.40
CA LYS A 162 -11.40 -9.33 6.91
C LYS A 162 -9.99 -9.82 6.58
N ASP A 163 -9.78 -11.12 6.81
CA ASP A 163 -8.67 -11.84 6.21
C ASP A 163 -8.82 -11.77 4.68
N VAL A 164 -8.22 -10.75 4.07
CA VAL A 164 -8.08 -10.70 2.63
C VAL A 164 -7.11 -11.82 2.27
N GLY A 165 -7.65 -12.90 1.74
CA GLY A 165 -6.86 -14.04 1.29
C GLY A 165 -5.71 -13.57 0.39
N ASP A 166 -4.57 -14.23 0.50
CA ASP A 166 -3.40 -14.00 -0.35
C ASP A 166 -3.73 -14.31 -1.81
N PHE A 167 -4.38 -13.36 -2.49
CA PHE A 167 -4.62 -13.48 -3.90
C PHE A 167 -3.44 -12.89 -4.67
N LEU A 168 -2.35 -13.66 -4.72
CA LEU A 168 -1.39 -13.51 -5.82
C LEU A 168 -1.57 -14.72 -6.74
N PRO A 169 -1.71 -14.49 -8.06
CA PRO A 169 -1.89 -15.56 -9.03
C PRO A 169 -0.65 -16.44 -9.22
N PHE A 170 0.37 -16.31 -8.36
CA PHE A 170 1.64 -17.00 -8.48
C PHE A 170 2.00 -17.69 -7.17
N LYS A 171 1.39 -18.85 -6.91
CA LYS A 171 1.99 -19.83 -6.00
C LYS A 171 3.23 -20.42 -6.68
N ARG A 172 4.34 -20.44 -5.92
CA ARG A 172 5.52 -21.24 -6.28
C ARG A 172 5.17 -22.70 -6.37
#